data_8aa5508245be411ead395e179030335a
#
_entry.id   8aa5508245be411ead395e179030335a
#
_cell.length_a   1.000
_cell.length_b   1.000
_cell.length_c   1.000
_cell.angle_alpha   90.00
_cell.angle_beta   90.00
_cell.angle_gamma   90.00
#
_symmetry.space_group_name_H-M   'P 1'
#
loop_
_entity.id
_entity.type
_entity.pdbx_description
1 polymer ?
#
loop_
_entity_poly.entity_id
_entity_poly.type
_entity_poly.pdbx_seq_one_letter_code
_entity_poly.pdbx_strand_id
1 'polypeptide(L)'
;MERSLGLMCGAGILPARMAAEARRQGWRVVAFTFGDAPGVERHAERMIPSRLAEPGAVLAGLRDAGVGAALFSGKFSARDALGARP
;
A
#
# COMPACT_ATOMS: atom_id res chain seq x y z
N MET A 1 19.99 8.71 5.93
CA MET A 1 19.36 7.37 5.89
C MET A 1 17.99 7.48 5.25
N GLU A 2 17.74 6.67 4.24
CA GLU A 2 16.45 6.70 3.56
C GLU A 2 15.37 6.03 4.39
N ARG A 3 14.19 6.63 4.39
CA ARG A 3 13.02 6.05 5.03
C ARG A 3 12.14 5.42 3.97
N SER A 4 11.70 4.21 4.24
CA SER A 4 10.83 3.46 3.31
C SER A 4 9.50 3.18 3.98
N LEU A 5 8.43 3.48 3.26
CA LEU A 5 7.06 3.28 3.73
C LEU A 5 6.38 2.24 2.85
N GLY A 6 5.84 1.20 3.48
CA GLY A 6 4.91 0.29 2.82
C GLY A 6 3.50 0.82 3.02
N LEU A 7 2.88 1.33 1.97
CA LEU A 7 1.55 1.89 2.03
C LEU A 7 0.54 0.86 1.55
N MET A 8 -0.30 0.38 2.45
CA MET A 8 -1.37 -0.55 2.13
C MET A 8 -2.55 0.26 1.63
N CYS A 9 -2.80 0.20 0.32
CA CYS A 9 -3.76 1.06 -0.35
C CYS A 9 -5.09 0.35 -0.56
N GLY A 10 -6.09 0.73 0.21
CA GLY A 10 -7.48 0.37 -0.06
C GLY A 10 -8.04 1.28 -1.14
N ALA A 11 -9.36 1.23 -1.34
CA ALA A 11 -10.00 1.99 -2.40
C ALA A 11 -10.12 3.47 -2.06
N GLY A 12 -10.12 4.31 -3.09
CA GLY A 12 -10.40 5.73 -2.99
C GLY A 12 -9.21 6.63 -3.27
N ILE A 13 -9.36 7.90 -2.97
CA ILE A 13 -8.35 8.92 -3.29
C ILE A 13 -7.36 9.16 -2.15
N LEU A 14 -7.68 8.70 -0.95
CA LEU A 14 -6.83 8.97 0.21
C LEU A 14 -5.44 8.34 0.09
N PRO A 15 -5.28 7.11 -0.42
CA PRO A 15 -3.95 6.55 -0.57
C PRO A 15 -3.00 7.42 -1.42
N ALA A 16 -3.51 8.01 -2.50
CA ALA A 16 -2.69 8.89 -3.34
C ALA A 16 -2.24 10.13 -2.56
N ARG A 17 -3.13 10.70 -1.75
CA ARG A 17 -2.78 11.85 -0.92
C ARG A 17 -1.74 11.50 0.13
N MET A 18 -1.88 10.33 0.75
CA MET A 18 -0.92 9.87 1.74
C MET A 18 0.44 9.61 1.10
N ALA A 19 0.45 9.01 -0.08
CA ALA A 19 1.69 8.76 -0.81
C ALA A 19 2.39 10.07 -1.17
N ALA A 20 1.63 11.05 -1.66
CA ALA A 20 2.17 12.36 -2.00
C ALA A 20 2.79 13.04 -0.78
N GLU A 21 2.10 13.00 0.34
CA GLU A 21 2.61 13.62 1.57
C GLU A 21 3.85 12.91 2.08
N ALA A 22 3.88 11.59 2.03
CA ALA A 22 5.05 10.83 2.45
C ALA A 22 6.26 11.18 1.58
N ARG A 23 6.05 11.27 0.26
CA ARG A 23 7.12 11.65 -0.66
C ARG A 23 7.60 13.06 -0.36
N ARG A 24 6.69 13.98 -0.07
CA ARG A 24 7.05 15.35 0.26
C ARG A 24 7.94 15.40 1.50
N GLN A 25 7.75 14.48 2.43
CA GLN A 25 8.53 14.41 3.66
C GLN A 25 9.80 13.56 3.52
N GLY A 26 10.12 13.11 2.33
CA GLY A 26 11.36 12.40 2.08
C GLY A 26 11.29 10.89 2.19
N TRP A 27 10.08 10.33 2.32
CA TRP A 27 9.91 8.88 2.35
C TRP A 27 9.91 8.29 0.95
N ARG A 28 10.49 7.12 0.81
CA ARG A 28 10.27 6.27 -0.35
C ARG A 28 8.98 5.50 -0.10
N VAL A 29 8.15 5.37 -1.11
CA VAL A 29 6.84 4.71 -0.97
C VAL A 29 6.78 3.46 -1.84
N VAL A 30 6.47 2.34 -1.20
CA VAL A 30 6.14 1.09 -1.89
C VAL A 30 4.66 0.83 -1.62
N ALA A 31 3.85 0.82 -2.67
CA ALA A 31 2.40 0.70 -2.54
C ALA A 31 1.96 -0.75 -2.73
N PHE A 32 1.22 -1.24 -1.75
CA PHE A 32 0.57 -2.55 -1.80
C PHE A 32 -0.90 -2.29 -2.06
N THR A 33 -1.38 -2.61 -3.26
CA THR A 33 -2.73 -2.22 -3.67
C THR A 33 -3.72 -3.35 -3.43
N PHE A 34 -4.75 -3.04 -2.65
CA PHE A 34 -5.81 -3.97 -2.29
C PHE A 34 -7.15 -3.57 -2.92
N GLY A 35 -7.21 -2.40 -3.51
CA GLY A 35 -8.40 -1.88 -4.16
C GLY A 35 -8.01 -0.85 -5.20
N ASP A 36 -9.01 -0.17 -5.77
CA ASP A 36 -8.76 0.85 -6.79
C ASP A 36 -8.36 2.16 -6.11
N ALA A 37 -7.08 2.49 -6.22
CA ALA A 37 -6.51 3.69 -5.60
C ALA A 37 -5.82 4.53 -6.67
N PRO A 38 -6.59 5.30 -7.46
CA PRO A 38 -6.01 6.06 -8.56
C PRO A 38 -5.03 7.13 -8.08
N GLY A 39 -3.97 7.32 -8.83
CA GLY A 39 -2.99 8.36 -8.56
C GLY A 39 -1.83 7.92 -7.69
N VAL A 40 -1.92 6.78 -7.00
CA VAL A 40 -0.85 6.32 -6.13
C VAL A 40 0.42 6.06 -6.94
N GLU A 41 0.27 5.58 -8.17
CA GLU A 41 1.40 5.23 -9.01
C GLU A 41 2.32 6.42 -9.29
N ARG A 42 1.82 7.64 -9.16
CA ARG A 42 2.63 8.84 -9.37
C ARG A 42 3.62 9.10 -8.25
N HIS A 43 3.39 8.49 -7.11
CA HIS A 43 4.16 8.79 -5.90
C HIS A 43 4.85 7.55 -5.33
N ALA A 44 4.54 6.37 -5.83
CA ALA A 44 5.16 5.13 -5.38
C ALA A 44 6.26 4.71 -6.33
N GLU A 45 7.38 4.24 -5.80
CA GLU A 45 8.43 3.69 -6.64
C GLU A 45 8.11 2.28 -7.11
N ARG A 46 7.22 1.58 -6.40
CA ARG A 46 6.76 0.24 -6.77
C ARG A 46 5.29 0.10 -6.42
N MET A 47 4.58 -0.64 -7.26
CA MET A 47 3.18 -0.99 -7.05
C MET A 47 3.09 -2.51 -6.98
N ILE A 48 2.60 -3.03 -5.87
CA ILE A 48 2.50 -4.47 -5.65
C ILE A 48 1.04 -4.84 -5.39
N PRO A 49 0.35 -5.42 -6.38
CA PRO A 49 -1.02 -5.90 -6.17
C PRO A 49 -1.03 -6.96 -5.06
N SER A 50 -1.99 -6.84 -4.15
CA SER A 50 -1.98 -7.63 -2.92
C SER A 50 -3.38 -8.05 -2.54
N ARG A 51 -3.49 -9.04 -1.64
CA ARG A 51 -4.75 -9.52 -1.10
C ARG A 51 -4.66 -9.70 0.39
N LEU A 52 -5.66 -9.22 1.11
CA LEU A 52 -5.70 -9.39 2.56
C LEU A 52 -5.88 -10.86 2.95
N ALA A 53 -6.44 -11.66 2.05
CA ALA A 53 -6.58 -13.10 2.30
C ALA A 53 -5.24 -13.85 2.24
N GLU A 54 -4.19 -13.18 1.81
CA GLU A 54 -2.86 -13.78 1.69
C GLU A 54 -1.85 -13.00 2.53
N PRO A 55 -2.03 -12.99 3.86
CA PRO A 55 -1.18 -12.16 4.72
C PRO A 55 0.29 -12.57 4.68
N GLY A 56 0.58 -13.84 4.47
CA GLY A 56 1.96 -14.29 4.35
C GLY A 56 2.67 -13.67 3.15
N ALA A 57 1.97 -13.57 2.03
CA ALA A 57 2.53 -12.95 0.83
C ALA A 57 2.76 -11.45 1.05
N VAL A 58 1.85 -10.77 1.74
CA VAL A 58 2.00 -9.34 2.05
C VAL A 58 3.21 -9.12 2.95
N LEU A 59 3.34 -9.93 4.00
CA LEU A 59 4.48 -9.82 4.92
C LEU A 59 5.80 -10.07 4.19
N ALA A 60 5.84 -11.07 3.31
CA ALA A 60 7.02 -11.34 2.52
C ALA A 60 7.34 -10.15 1.61
N GLY A 61 6.32 -9.56 0.99
CA GLY A 61 6.51 -8.40 0.14
C GLY A 61 7.06 -7.20 0.89
N LEU A 62 6.56 -6.96 2.10
CA LEU A 62 7.07 -5.88 2.94
C LEU A 62 8.55 -6.10 3.30
N ARG A 63 8.87 -7.33 3.65
CA ARG A 63 10.25 -7.69 4.00
C ARG A 63 11.17 -7.55 2.78
N ASP A 64 10.75 -8.07 1.64
CA ASP A 64 11.55 -8.04 0.42
C ASP A 64 11.77 -6.62 -0.09
N ALA A 65 10.79 -5.76 0.10
CA ALA A 65 10.89 -4.36 -0.29
C ALA A 65 11.76 -3.54 0.67
N GLY A 66 12.09 -4.10 1.85
CA GLY A 66 12.95 -3.42 2.79
C GLY A 66 12.33 -2.21 3.44
N VAL A 67 11.00 -2.21 3.63
CA VAL A 67 10.32 -1.05 4.21
C VAL A 67 10.56 -0.99 5.72
N GLY A 68 10.69 0.24 6.23
CA GLY A 68 10.90 0.46 7.66
C GLY A 68 9.63 0.75 8.43
N ALA A 69 8.53 1.05 7.73
CA ALA A 69 7.25 1.35 8.36
C ALA A 69 6.12 0.94 7.42
N ALA A 70 4.95 0.68 7.98
CA ALA A 70 3.78 0.31 7.19
C ALA A 70 2.57 1.10 7.65
N LEU A 71 1.70 1.44 6.72
CA LEU A 71 0.52 2.26 7.00
C LEU A 71 -0.62 1.81 6.10
N PHE A 72 -1.82 1.74 6.67
CA PHE A 72 -3.04 1.46 5.90
C PHE A 72 -3.73 2.77 5.57
N SER A 73 -4.21 2.90 4.33
CA SER A 73 -4.92 4.08 3.88
C SER A 73 -6.00 3.70 2.88
N GLY A 74 -7.12 4.41 2.90
CA GLY A 74 -8.24 4.13 2.01
C GLY A 74 -9.26 3.20 2.63
N LYS A 75 -10.19 2.72 1.83
CA LYS A 75 -11.29 1.88 2.28
C LYS A 75 -11.01 0.42 2.02
N PHE A 76 -11.13 -0.38 3.06
CA PHE A 76 -11.01 -1.83 2.98
C PHE A 76 -12.36 -2.43 3.35
N SER A 77 -12.95 -3.18 2.44
CA SER A 77 -14.26 -3.80 2.69
C SER A 77 -14.08 -5.16 3.35
N ALA A 78 -15.17 -5.66 3.97
CA ALA A 78 -15.18 -7.02 4.50
C ALA A 78 -14.90 -8.03 3.38
N ARG A 79 -15.37 -7.73 2.18
CA ARG A 79 -15.14 -8.57 1.02
C ARG A 79 -13.65 -8.65 0.68
N ASP A 80 -12.95 -7.51 0.74
CA ASP A 80 -11.51 -7.48 0.52
C ASP A 80 -10.79 -8.29 1.59
N ALA A 81 -11.21 -8.12 2.84
CA ALA A 81 -10.60 -8.82 3.97
C ALA A 81 -10.79 -10.34 3.87
N LEU A 82 -11.92 -10.77 3.31
CA LEU A 82 -12.23 -12.19 3.15
C LEU A 82 -11.73 -12.77 1.83
N GLY A 83 -10.98 -12.01 1.06
CA GLY A 83 -10.40 -12.48 -0.19
C GLY A 83 -11.34 -12.39 -1.39
N ALA A 84 -12.34 -11.51 -1.32
CA ALA A 84 -13.28 -11.25 -2.41
C ALA A 84 -13.94 -12.51 -2.96
N ARG A 85 -14.30 -13.42 -2.09
CA ARG A 85 -15.00 -14.62 -2.51
C ARG A 85 -16.44 -14.31 -2.85
N PRO A 86 -16.96 -14.86 -3.95
CA PRO A 86 -18.36 -14.64 -4.31
C PRO A 86 -19.27 -15.38 -3.33
#